data_18b4162720c97e8910b64b3cf5051b8c
#
_entry.id   18b4162720c97e8910b64b3cf5051b8c
#
_cell.length_a   1.000
_cell.length_b   1.000
_cell.length_c   1.000
_cell.angle_alpha   90.00
_cell.angle_beta   90.00
_cell.angle_gamma   90.00
#
_symmetry.space_group_name_H-M   'P 1'
#
loop_
_entity.id
_entity.type
_entity.pdbx_description
1 polymer ?
#
loop_
_entity_poly.entity_id
_entity_poly.type
_entity_poly.pdbx_seq_one_letter_code
_entity_poly.pdbx_strand_id
1 'polypeptide(L)'
;PDLAYRRAEGQCEGTLRVLFVTTEMDDFIRVGGLAAVSAALPRALRSWSDVRIMLPGYRDVIEQLAHVEILGQCSGIGEMPACSVGRAATRDGMPVYVLLCQQLYDRPGNPYGDEAGKDWPDNDIRFARFASAAAELAMGKVDKNWAADLVHANDWQAALVPAYLAWKRSRTPTILTIHNLAYQGLFPRESLRRIGAPEDSFHIDGLEFYDKLSFLKGGLIFASHLTTVSST
;
A
#
# COMPACT_ATOMS: atom_id res chain seq x y z
N PRO A 1 3.76 -35.37 6.32
CA PRO A 1 3.05 -35.12 7.54
C PRO A 1 2.00 -34.04 7.25
N ASP A 2 0.73 -34.47 7.30
CA ASP A 2 -0.45 -33.69 6.97
C ASP A 2 -0.59 -32.49 7.91
N LEU A 3 -0.41 -31.29 7.40
CA LEU A 3 -0.98 -30.09 7.96
C LEU A 3 -2.46 -30.02 7.52
N ALA A 4 -3.27 -30.86 8.14
CA ALA A 4 -4.69 -30.71 8.12
C ALA A 4 -5.03 -29.41 8.88
N TYR A 5 -5.22 -28.33 8.15
CA TYR A 5 -5.78 -27.10 8.66
C TYR A 5 -7.21 -27.41 9.12
N ARG A 6 -7.39 -27.65 10.42
CA ARG A 6 -8.72 -27.76 11.01
C ARG A 6 -9.43 -26.42 10.77
N ARG A 7 -10.42 -26.42 9.87
CA ARG A 7 -11.45 -25.37 9.84
C ARG A 7 -12.01 -25.31 11.26
N ALA A 8 -11.80 -24.19 11.93
CA ALA A 8 -12.61 -23.82 13.08
C ALA A 8 -14.04 -23.66 12.53
N GLU A 9 -14.92 -24.58 12.89
CA GLU A 9 -16.36 -24.49 12.65
C GLU A 9 -16.91 -23.34 13.48
N GLY A 10 -17.07 -22.19 12.86
CA GLY A 10 -17.62 -20.97 13.42
C GLY A 10 -17.76 -19.93 12.33
N GLN A 11 -18.86 -20.00 11.57
CA GLN A 11 -19.48 -18.96 10.75
C GLN A 11 -18.56 -17.85 10.22
N CYS A 12 -18.00 -18.03 9.03
CA CYS A 12 -17.73 -16.97 8.08
C CYS A 12 -18.42 -17.33 6.77
N GLU A 13 -19.69 -16.98 6.65
CA GLU A 13 -20.40 -16.89 5.38
C GLU A 13 -19.91 -15.65 4.63
N GLY A 14 -18.72 -15.71 4.07
CA GLY A 14 -18.18 -14.62 3.25
C GLY A 14 -16.80 -14.96 2.70
N THR A 15 -16.58 -14.64 1.45
CA THR A 15 -15.26 -14.70 0.83
C THR A 15 -14.33 -13.67 1.49
N LEU A 16 -13.14 -14.08 1.95
CA LEU A 16 -12.13 -13.17 2.57
C LEU A 16 -11.79 -12.02 1.61
N ARG A 17 -11.95 -10.79 2.06
CA ARG A 17 -11.66 -9.58 1.30
C ARG A 17 -10.25 -9.10 1.57
N VAL A 18 -9.40 -9.13 0.56
CA VAL A 18 -7.98 -8.77 0.66
C VAL A 18 -7.69 -7.51 -0.13
N LEU A 19 -7.16 -6.47 0.53
CA LEU A 19 -6.60 -5.31 -0.14
C LEU A 19 -5.10 -5.54 -0.34
N PHE A 20 -4.69 -5.75 -1.59
CA PHE A 20 -3.30 -5.90 -1.99
C PHE A 20 -2.72 -4.54 -2.39
N VAL A 21 -1.84 -3.97 -1.57
CA VAL A 21 -1.30 -2.62 -1.73
C VAL A 21 0.11 -2.69 -2.31
N THR A 22 0.31 -2.10 -3.48
CA THR A 22 1.57 -2.14 -4.22
C THR A 22 1.79 -0.86 -5.04
N THR A 23 3.03 -0.56 -5.36
CA THR A 23 3.40 0.59 -6.22
C THR A 23 3.75 0.22 -7.64
N GLU A 24 3.87 -1.07 -7.93
CA GLU A 24 4.17 -1.59 -9.26
C GLU A 24 3.25 -2.76 -9.60
N MET A 25 2.95 -2.93 -10.87
CA MET A 25 2.23 -4.07 -11.43
C MET A 25 2.56 -4.21 -12.91
N ASP A 26 2.97 -5.39 -13.37
CA ASP A 26 3.39 -5.62 -14.77
C ASP A 26 2.35 -5.23 -15.81
N ASP A 27 1.09 -5.17 -15.43
CA ASP A 27 0.01 -4.70 -16.30
C ASP A 27 0.13 -3.23 -16.69
N PHE A 28 0.81 -2.41 -15.90
CA PHE A 28 0.85 -0.96 -16.05
C PHE A 28 2.25 -0.38 -15.98
N ILE A 29 3.02 -0.75 -14.96
CA ILE A 29 4.33 -0.16 -14.69
C ILE A 29 5.25 -1.17 -14.02
N ARG A 30 6.48 -1.26 -14.53
CA ARG A 30 7.50 -2.17 -14.03
C ARG A 30 8.83 -1.44 -13.82
N VAL A 31 9.35 -1.54 -12.60
CA VAL A 31 10.73 -1.11 -12.27
C VAL A 31 11.54 -2.31 -11.81
N GLY A 32 10.95 -3.20 -11.02
CA GLY A 32 11.62 -4.35 -10.44
C GLY A 32 10.79 -5.63 -10.42
N GLY A 33 11.23 -6.59 -9.60
CA GLY A 33 10.54 -7.87 -9.41
C GLY A 33 9.18 -7.75 -8.71
N LEU A 34 8.95 -6.65 -8.00
CA LEU A 34 7.67 -6.36 -7.34
C LEU A 34 6.50 -6.36 -8.34
N ALA A 35 6.71 -5.80 -9.53
CA ALA A 35 5.68 -5.72 -10.57
C ALA A 35 5.15 -7.10 -10.98
N ALA A 36 6.04 -8.07 -11.19
CA ALA A 36 5.66 -9.44 -11.56
C ALA A 36 4.88 -10.15 -10.46
N VAL A 37 5.31 -10.02 -9.20
CA VAL A 37 4.60 -10.59 -8.05
C VAL A 37 3.23 -9.94 -7.90
N SER A 38 3.13 -8.62 -8.04
CA SER A 38 1.89 -7.86 -7.92
C SER A 38 0.88 -8.17 -9.03
N ALA A 39 1.36 -8.60 -10.19
CA ALA A 39 0.48 -9.09 -11.26
C ALA A 39 0.02 -10.53 -11.03
N ALA A 40 0.89 -11.42 -10.53
CA ALA A 40 0.62 -12.86 -10.45
C ALA A 40 -0.10 -13.28 -9.17
N LEU A 41 0.41 -12.85 -8.00
CA LEU A 41 -0.10 -13.30 -6.70
C LEU A 41 -1.57 -12.96 -6.44
N PRO A 42 -2.06 -11.73 -6.70
CA PRO A 42 -3.47 -11.40 -6.52
C PRO A 42 -4.39 -12.28 -7.39
N ARG A 43 -3.97 -12.56 -8.63
CA ARG A 43 -4.71 -13.44 -9.54
C ARG A 43 -4.79 -14.89 -9.02
N ALA A 44 -3.69 -15.41 -8.50
CA ALA A 44 -3.66 -16.74 -7.90
C ALA A 44 -4.56 -16.86 -6.65
N LEU A 45 -4.63 -15.80 -5.84
CA LEU A 45 -5.46 -15.77 -4.63
C LEU A 45 -6.96 -15.57 -4.94
N ARG A 46 -7.31 -15.05 -6.10
CA ARG A 46 -8.68 -14.70 -6.48
C ARG A 46 -9.65 -15.88 -6.49
N SER A 47 -9.15 -17.09 -6.67
CA SER A 47 -9.99 -18.30 -6.61
C SER A 47 -10.53 -18.58 -5.20
N TRP A 48 -9.95 -17.96 -4.16
CA TRP A 48 -10.26 -18.26 -2.75
C TRP A 48 -10.64 -17.01 -1.94
N SER A 49 -10.47 -15.82 -2.50
CA SER A 49 -10.71 -14.55 -1.81
C SER A 49 -11.10 -13.44 -2.79
N ASP A 50 -11.84 -12.43 -2.30
CA ASP A 50 -12.07 -11.17 -3.04
C ASP A 50 -10.83 -10.30 -2.91
N VAL A 51 -9.87 -10.49 -3.82
CA VAL A 51 -8.64 -9.69 -3.85
C VAL A 51 -8.85 -8.48 -4.73
N ARG A 52 -8.55 -7.30 -4.17
CA ARG A 52 -8.52 -6.04 -4.92
C ARG A 52 -7.16 -5.38 -4.74
N ILE A 53 -6.60 -4.90 -5.85
CA ILE A 53 -5.27 -4.26 -5.86
C ILE A 53 -5.42 -2.77 -5.67
N MET A 54 -4.52 -2.13 -4.94
CA MET A 54 -4.43 -0.68 -4.87
C MET A 54 -3.07 -0.20 -5.38
N LEU A 55 -3.10 0.76 -6.30
CA LEU A 55 -1.96 1.39 -6.96
C LEU A 55 -2.03 2.92 -6.85
N PRO A 56 -0.89 3.63 -6.81
CA PRO A 56 -0.87 5.06 -7.09
C PRO A 56 -1.28 5.34 -8.54
N GLY A 57 -2.00 6.43 -8.77
CA GLY A 57 -2.42 6.88 -10.09
C GLY A 57 -1.29 7.55 -10.87
N TYR A 58 -0.21 6.81 -11.13
CA TYR A 58 0.84 7.27 -12.03
C TYR A 58 0.27 7.49 -13.43
N ARG A 59 0.90 8.36 -14.22
CA ARG A 59 0.48 8.63 -15.60
C ARG A 59 0.27 7.35 -16.39
N ASP A 60 1.25 6.45 -16.39
CA ASP A 60 1.20 5.17 -17.12
C ASP A 60 0.05 4.26 -16.66
N VAL A 61 -0.31 4.30 -15.38
CA VAL A 61 -1.45 3.54 -14.84
C VAL A 61 -2.77 4.12 -15.36
N ILE A 62 -2.92 5.45 -15.30
CA ILE A 62 -4.17 6.12 -15.70
C ILE A 62 -4.41 5.99 -17.20
N GLU A 63 -3.38 6.15 -18.02
CA GLU A 63 -3.49 6.07 -19.50
C GLU A 63 -3.90 4.67 -19.99
N GLN A 64 -3.59 3.62 -19.23
CA GLN A 64 -3.91 2.24 -19.61
C GLN A 64 -5.26 1.75 -19.05
N LEU A 65 -5.90 2.49 -18.17
CA LEU A 65 -7.21 2.16 -17.64
C LEU A 65 -8.32 2.71 -18.54
N ALA A 66 -9.22 1.83 -18.98
CA ALA A 66 -10.32 2.23 -19.88
C ALA A 66 -11.32 3.19 -19.24
N HIS A 67 -11.55 3.03 -17.93
CA HIS A 67 -12.48 3.83 -17.15
C HIS A 67 -12.11 3.78 -15.67
N VAL A 68 -12.19 4.92 -14.98
CA VAL A 68 -11.99 5.04 -13.54
C VAL A 68 -13.22 5.68 -12.90
N GLU A 69 -13.96 4.93 -12.11
CA GLU A 69 -15.09 5.40 -11.32
C GLU A 69 -14.59 6.00 -10.01
N ILE A 70 -14.87 7.27 -9.74
CA ILE A 70 -14.51 7.91 -8.48
C ILE A 70 -15.44 7.42 -7.36
N LEU A 71 -14.87 6.85 -6.31
CA LEU A 71 -15.62 6.31 -5.17
C LEU A 71 -15.74 7.28 -4.01
N GLY A 72 -14.67 8.02 -3.71
CA GLY A 72 -14.64 8.93 -2.59
C GLY A 72 -13.31 9.69 -2.47
N GLN A 73 -13.22 10.46 -1.40
CA GLN A 73 -12.07 11.33 -1.13
C GLN A 73 -11.45 11.00 0.21
N CYS A 74 -10.13 11.18 0.30
CA CYS A 74 -9.36 11.18 1.53
C CYS A 74 -8.91 12.62 1.82
N SER A 75 -9.16 13.10 3.03
CA SER A 75 -8.74 14.44 3.45
C SER A 75 -7.23 14.56 3.54
N GLY A 76 -6.68 15.76 3.39
CA GLY A 76 -5.28 16.04 3.62
C GLY A 76 -4.91 15.86 5.11
N ILE A 77 -3.66 15.46 5.36
CA ILE A 77 -3.10 15.30 6.71
C ILE A 77 -1.64 15.75 6.68
N GLY A 78 -1.23 16.61 7.61
CA GLY A 78 0.12 17.20 7.57
C GLY A 78 0.34 18.01 6.29
N GLU A 79 1.36 17.65 5.51
CA GLU A 79 1.59 18.22 4.17
C GLU A 79 1.05 17.32 3.04
N MET A 80 0.46 16.18 3.38
CA MET A 80 -0.16 15.30 2.40
C MET A 80 -1.47 15.92 1.89
N PRO A 81 -1.61 16.14 0.59
CA PRO A 81 -2.81 16.75 0.01
C PRO A 81 -4.05 15.85 0.12
N ALA A 82 -5.22 16.43 0.00
CA ALA A 82 -6.43 15.68 -0.27
C ALA A 82 -6.29 14.93 -1.62
N CYS A 83 -6.93 13.79 -1.72
CA CYS A 83 -6.89 12.95 -2.91
C CYS A 83 -8.21 12.19 -3.09
N SER A 84 -8.43 11.64 -4.28
CA SER A 84 -9.57 10.78 -4.56
C SER A 84 -9.10 9.33 -4.75
N VAL A 85 -9.98 8.39 -4.48
CA VAL A 85 -9.77 6.98 -4.84
C VAL A 85 -10.79 6.61 -5.90
N GLY A 86 -10.28 6.08 -6.99
CA GLY A 86 -11.09 5.54 -8.09
C GLY A 86 -11.04 4.01 -8.11
N ARG A 87 -12.06 3.42 -8.72
CA ARG A 87 -12.16 1.98 -9.00
C ARG A 87 -12.08 1.76 -10.50
N ALA A 88 -11.32 0.76 -10.90
CA ALA A 88 -11.16 0.32 -12.27
C ALA A 88 -10.98 -1.20 -12.32
N ALA A 89 -10.71 -1.75 -13.48
CA ALA A 89 -10.31 -3.14 -13.66
C ALA A 89 -9.22 -3.26 -14.73
N THR A 90 -8.36 -4.26 -14.58
CA THR A 90 -7.45 -4.68 -15.65
C THR A 90 -8.23 -5.27 -16.83
N ARG A 91 -7.55 -5.54 -17.95
CA ARG A 91 -8.17 -6.13 -19.14
C ARG A 91 -8.81 -7.51 -18.89
N ASP A 92 -8.25 -8.27 -17.94
CA ASP A 92 -8.78 -9.58 -17.52
C ASP A 92 -9.77 -9.49 -16.34
N GLY A 93 -10.21 -8.28 -16.00
CA GLY A 93 -11.23 -8.03 -14.98
C GLY A 93 -10.74 -8.12 -13.53
N MET A 94 -9.42 -7.98 -13.26
CA MET A 94 -8.91 -7.86 -11.90
C MET A 94 -9.30 -6.49 -11.33
N PRO A 95 -10.00 -6.42 -10.18
CA PRO A 95 -10.38 -5.14 -9.58
C PRO A 95 -9.16 -4.35 -9.10
N VAL A 96 -9.10 -3.08 -9.48
CA VAL A 96 -8.02 -2.16 -9.10
C VAL A 96 -8.60 -0.89 -8.51
N TYR A 97 -8.06 -0.47 -7.37
CA TYR A 97 -8.23 0.87 -6.83
C TYR A 97 -7.03 1.72 -7.21
N VAL A 98 -7.28 2.96 -7.59
CA VAL A 98 -6.25 3.90 -8.00
C VAL A 98 -6.33 5.15 -7.15
N LEU A 99 -5.20 5.53 -6.54
CA LEU A 99 -5.09 6.77 -5.78
C LEU A 99 -4.84 7.94 -6.72
N LEU A 100 -5.83 8.79 -6.88
CA LEU A 100 -5.82 9.94 -7.80
C LEU A 100 -5.37 11.19 -7.06
N CYS A 101 -4.13 11.60 -7.30
CA CYS A 101 -3.53 12.82 -6.79
C CYS A 101 -2.52 13.34 -7.81
N GLN A 102 -2.99 14.16 -8.74
CA GLN A 102 -2.20 14.63 -9.88
C GLN A 102 -0.86 15.22 -9.46
N GLN A 103 -0.85 16.09 -8.47
CA GLN A 103 0.37 16.75 -8.00
C GLN A 103 1.44 15.78 -7.44
N LEU A 104 1.05 14.58 -6.99
CA LEU A 104 1.98 13.59 -6.46
C LEU A 104 2.39 12.51 -7.49
N TYR A 105 1.51 12.15 -8.42
CA TYR A 105 1.71 10.96 -9.24
C TYR A 105 1.71 11.21 -10.75
N ASP A 106 1.15 12.33 -11.24
CA ASP A 106 1.23 12.68 -12.66
C ASP A 106 2.54 13.40 -12.97
N ARG A 107 3.62 12.60 -13.02
CA ARG A 107 4.99 13.11 -13.25
C ARG A 107 5.71 12.24 -14.26
N PRO A 108 6.63 12.82 -15.07
CA PRO A 108 7.50 12.04 -15.94
C PRO A 108 8.53 11.25 -15.13
N GLY A 109 9.07 10.18 -15.68
CA GLY A 109 10.05 9.32 -14.99
C GLY A 109 9.44 8.01 -14.52
N ASN A 110 9.91 7.49 -13.41
CA ASN A 110 9.42 6.24 -12.83
C ASN A 110 8.73 6.47 -11.47
N PRO A 111 8.12 5.46 -10.83
CA PRO A 111 7.49 5.58 -9.51
C PRO A 111 8.33 6.25 -8.43
N TYR A 112 9.64 6.18 -8.51
CA TYR A 112 10.56 6.57 -7.43
C TYR A 112 11.35 7.85 -7.73
N GLY A 113 11.58 8.17 -8.99
CA GLY A 113 12.44 9.28 -9.40
C GLY A 113 12.10 9.85 -10.77
N ASP A 114 12.80 10.94 -11.10
CA ASP A 114 12.67 11.63 -12.35
C ASP A 114 13.33 10.87 -13.54
N GLU A 115 13.28 11.44 -14.73
CA GLU A 115 13.88 10.87 -15.94
C GLU A 115 15.42 10.76 -15.88
N ALA A 116 16.06 11.53 -14.99
CA ALA A 116 17.49 11.43 -14.72
C ALA A 116 17.84 10.36 -13.66
N GLY A 117 16.83 9.67 -13.12
CA GLY A 117 17.00 8.65 -12.08
C GLY A 117 17.23 9.21 -10.68
N LYS A 118 16.99 10.51 -10.47
CA LYS A 118 17.08 11.13 -9.15
C LYS A 118 15.75 10.98 -8.42
N ASP A 119 15.82 10.52 -7.17
CA ASP A 119 14.65 10.38 -6.31
C ASP A 119 13.85 11.67 -6.18
N TRP A 120 12.53 11.55 -6.21
CA TRP A 120 11.65 12.69 -5.94
C TRP A 120 11.83 13.16 -4.50
N PRO A 121 12.04 14.47 -4.27
CA PRO A 121 12.35 15.03 -2.94
C PRO A 121 11.18 14.92 -1.95
N ASP A 122 9.99 14.63 -2.44
CA ASP A 122 8.76 14.43 -1.68
C ASP A 122 8.26 12.97 -1.65
N ASN A 123 9.16 12.00 -1.84
CA ASN A 123 8.80 10.59 -1.74
C ASN A 123 8.22 10.19 -0.38
N ASP A 124 8.60 10.87 0.70
CA ASP A 124 7.98 10.74 2.00
C ASP A 124 6.47 11.07 1.96
N ILE A 125 6.10 12.21 1.39
CA ILE A 125 4.69 12.61 1.23
C ILE A 125 3.96 11.67 0.26
N ARG A 126 4.58 11.33 -0.86
CA ARG A 126 3.97 10.49 -1.90
C ARG A 126 3.57 9.12 -1.37
N PHE A 127 4.51 8.40 -0.76
CA PHE A 127 4.24 7.04 -0.28
C PHE A 127 3.48 7.02 1.04
N ALA A 128 3.65 8.02 1.91
CA ALA A 128 2.81 8.16 3.09
C ALA A 128 1.34 8.48 2.71
N ARG A 129 1.10 9.34 1.69
CA ARG A 129 -0.26 9.59 1.20
C ARG A 129 -0.90 8.32 0.65
N PHE A 130 -0.14 7.53 -0.10
CA PHE A 130 -0.57 6.23 -0.61
C PHE A 130 -0.96 5.27 0.53
N ALA A 131 -0.08 5.10 1.51
CA ALA A 131 -0.33 4.23 2.65
C ALA A 131 -1.52 4.69 3.50
N SER A 132 -1.67 6.00 3.76
CA SER A 132 -2.80 6.55 4.51
C SER A 132 -4.13 6.34 3.79
N ALA A 133 -4.17 6.54 2.46
CA ALA A 133 -5.37 6.29 1.67
C ALA A 133 -5.73 4.81 1.59
N ALA A 134 -4.73 3.92 1.51
CA ALA A 134 -4.94 2.48 1.57
C ALA A 134 -5.54 2.04 2.92
N ALA A 135 -5.08 2.63 4.03
CA ALA A 135 -5.67 2.40 5.34
C ALA A 135 -7.14 2.86 5.40
N GLU A 136 -7.46 4.04 4.84
CA GLU A 136 -8.85 4.55 4.81
C GLU A 136 -9.76 3.68 3.93
N LEU A 137 -9.25 3.22 2.79
CA LEU A 137 -9.96 2.28 1.92
C LEU A 137 -10.21 0.95 2.61
N ALA A 138 -9.20 0.38 3.26
CA ALA A 138 -9.31 -0.88 4.00
C ALA A 138 -10.38 -0.81 5.10
N MET A 139 -10.53 0.34 5.74
CA MET A 139 -11.56 0.59 6.77
C MET A 139 -12.96 0.83 6.20
N GLY A 140 -13.19 0.75 4.89
CA GLY A 140 -14.47 1.05 4.25
C GLY A 140 -14.87 2.55 4.30
N LYS A 141 -13.92 3.45 4.56
CA LYS A 141 -14.22 4.90 4.63
C LYS A 141 -14.40 5.52 3.25
N VAL A 142 -13.81 4.92 2.22
CA VAL A 142 -13.81 5.41 0.85
C VAL A 142 -14.79 4.64 -0.03
N ASP A 143 -14.67 3.31 -0.09
CA ASP A 143 -15.67 2.44 -0.72
C ASP A 143 -16.68 2.00 0.35
N LYS A 144 -17.90 2.55 0.30
CA LYS A 144 -18.94 2.25 1.29
C LYS A 144 -19.50 0.83 1.21
N ASN A 145 -19.25 0.16 0.09
CA ASN A 145 -19.74 -1.19 -0.17
C ASN A 145 -18.67 -2.26 0.06
N TRP A 146 -17.44 -1.84 0.42
CA TRP A 146 -16.33 -2.77 0.61
C TRP A 146 -15.34 -2.28 1.67
N ALA A 147 -14.98 -3.17 2.56
CA ALA A 147 -13.89 -2.99 3.51
C ALA A 147 -13.03 -4.25 3.52
N ALA A 148 -11.74 -4.13 3.77
CA ALA A 148 -10.84 -5.26 3.80
C ALA A 148 -10.93 -6.04 5.12
N ASP A 149 -10.93 -7.37 5.02
CA ASP A 149 -10.71 -8.26 6.16
C ASP A 149 -9.22 -8.46 6.45
N LEU A 150 -8.39 -8.24 5.43
CA LEU A 150 -6.92 -8.34 5.48
C LEU A 150 -6.30 -7.31 4.51
N VAL A 151 -5.22 -6.65 4.93
CA VAL A 151 -4.37 -5.84 4.04
C VAL A 151 -3.04 -6.54 3.82
N HIS A 152 -2.65 -6.68 2.56
CA HIS A 152 -1.34 -7.17 2.15
C HIS A 152 -0.53 -6.02 1.55
N ALA A 153 0.34 -5.44 2.36
CA ALA A 153 1.25 -4.36 1.97
C ALA A 153 2.54 -4.93 1.37
N ASN A 154 3.05 -4.31 0.33
CA ASN A 154 4.24 -4.79 -0.38
C ASN A 154 5.33 -3.72 -0.39
N ASP A 155 6.48 -4.09 0.13
CA ASP A 155 7.70 -3.32 0.22
C ASP A 155 7.59 -2.01 1.02
N TRP A 156 8.69 -1.25 1.10
CA TRP A 156 8.80 -0.06 1.93
C TRP A 156 7.81 1.05 1.57
N GLN A 157 7.40 1.14 0.31
CA GLN A 157 6.46 2.16 -0.17
C GLN A 157 5.04 1.98 0.41
N ALA A 158 4.66 0.75 0.71
CA ALA A 158 3.39 0.44 1.35
C ALA A 158 3.53 0.13 2.86
N ALA A 159 4.74 0.14 3.38
CA ALA A 159 5.04 -0.33 4.74
C ALA A 159 4.37 0.51 5.86
N LEU A 160 3.97 1.76 5.60
CA LEU A 160 3.24 2.55 6.58
C LEU A 160 1.74 2.24 6.66
N VAL A 161 1.19 1.38 5.80
CA VAL A 161 -0.25 1.01 5.89
C VAL A 161 -0.61 0.42 7.26
N PRO A 162 0.15 -0.55 7.81
CA PRO A 162 -0.07 -1.05 9.17
C PRO A 162 -0.03 0.04 10.25
N ALA A 163 0.92 0.96 10.15
CA ALA A 163 1.05 2.07 11.10
C ALA A 163 -0.17 3.00 11.05
N TYR A 164 -0.61 3.41 9.86
CA TYR A 164 -1.83 4.23 9.71
C TYR A 164 -3.08 3.52 10.22
N LEU A 165 -3.22 2.22 10.01
CA LEU A 165 -4.33 1.44 10.57
C LEU A 165 -4.28 1.45 12.11
N ALA A 166 -3.11 1.22 12.70
CA ALA A 166 -2.92 1.24 14.14
C ALA A 166 -3.22 2.62 14.75
N TRP A 167 -2.70 3.70 14.18
CA TRP A 167 -2.99 5.08 14.63
C TRP A 167 -4.46 5.45 14.51
N LYS A 168 -5.17 4.89 13.52
CA LYS A 168 -6.63 5.04 13.35
C LYS A 168 -7.43 4.03 14.19
N ARG A 169 -6.77 3.24 15.06
CA ARG A 169 -7.37 2.21 15.93
C ARG A 169 -8.17 1.15 15.17
N SER A 170 -7.78 0.85 13.94
CA SER A 170 -8.32 -0.28 13.20
C SER A 170 -7.74 -1.60 13.73
N ARG A 171 -8.57 -2.65 13.69
CA ARG A 171 -8.15 -4.02 14.00
C ARG A 171 -7.93 -4.88 12.75
N THR A 172 -7.98 -4.28 11.56
CA THR A 172 -7.76 -5.00 10.30
C THR A 172 -6.34 -5.58 10.30
N PRO A 173 -6.17 -6.90 10.24
CA PRO A 173 -4.87 -7.54 10.22
C PRO A 173 -4.11 -7.17 8.94
N THR A 174 -2.79 -7.19 9.05
CA THR A 174 -1.90 -6.79 7.96
C THR A 174 -0.78 -7.79 7.75
N ILE A 175 -0.44 -8.04 6.50
CA ILE A 175 0.79 -8.73 6.08
C ILE A 175 1.67 -7.70 5.40
N LEU A 176 2.94 -7.65 5.75
CA LEU A 176 3.96 -6.90 5.01
C LEU A 176 4.92 -7.89 4.33
N THR A 177 5.00 -7.84 3.00
CA THR A 177 6.01 -8.57 2.23
C THR A 177 7.19 -7.68 1.90
N ILE A 178 8.38 -8.11 2.27
CA ILE A 178 9.65 -7.43 1.96
C ILE A 178 10.21 -8.03 0.67
N HIS A 179 10.35 -7.21 -0.37
CA HIS A 179 10.91 -7.62 -1.66
C HIS A 179 12.40 -7.32 -1.76
N ASN A 180 12.84 -6.18 -1.22
CA ASN A 180 14.24 -5.80 -1.20
C ASN A 180 14.59 -5.03 0.07
N LEU A 181 15.29 -5.69 0.99
CA LEU A 181 15.67 -5.12 2.29
C LEU A 181 16.67 -3.95 2.17
N ALA A 182 17.36 -3.81 1.04
CA ALA A 182 18.28 -2.69 0.83
C ALA A 182 17.55 -1.33 0.74
N TYR A 183 16.28 -1.32 0.37
CA TYR A 183 15.46 -0.12 0.28
C TYR A 183 14.55 -0.02 1.50
N GLN A 184 14.78 0.98 2.33
CA GLN A 184 14.11 1.11 3.63
C GLN A 184 13.15 2.32 3.71
N GLY A 185 13.14 3.18 2.70
CA GLY A 185 12.37 4.42 2.76
C GLY A 185 12.82 5.30 3.92
N LEU A 186 14.09 5.74 3.87
CA LEU A 186 14.71 6.56 4.91
C LEU A 186 14.52 8.04 4.58
N PHE A 187 13.89 8.76 5.49
CA PHE A 187 13.60 10.19 5.35
C PHE A 187 14.10 10.98 6.57
N PRO A 188 14.27 12.30 6.46
CA PRO A 188 14.61 13.15 7.61
C PRO A 188 13.52 13.07 8.70
N ARG A 189 13.90 13.35 9.96
CA ARG A 189 12.97 13.37 11.11
C ARG A 189 11.76 14.30 10.87
N GLU A 190 11.98 15.40 10.19
CA GLU A 190 10.96 16.40 9.86
C GLU A 190 9.81 15.82 9.05
N SER A 191 10.06 14.74 8.30
CA SER A 191 9.04 14.01 7.54
C SER A 191 7.94 13.47 8.44
N LEU A 192 8.21 13.20 9.72
CA LEU A 192 7.21 12.72 10.67
C LEU A 192 5.97 13.62 10.69
N ARG A 193 6.17 14.93 10.85
CA ARG A 193 5.08 15.91 10.86
C ARG A 193 4.45 16.08 9.49
N ARG A 194 5.26 16.06 8.44
CA ARG A 194 4.79 16.20 7.05
C ARG A 194 3.79 15.11 6.66
N ILE A 195 4.00 13.89 7.14
CA ILE A 195 3.14 12.73 6.86
C ILE A 195 2.02 12.53 7.90
N GLY A 196 1.89 13.45 8.87
CA GLY A 196 0.86 13.39 9.90
C GLY A 196 0.99 12.21 10.85
N ALA A 197 2.21 11.67 11.02
CA ALA A 197 2.47 10.63 12.01
C ALA A 197 2.50 11.23 13.44
N PRO A 198 2.09 10.47 14.47
CA PRO A 198 2.20 10.91 15.87
C PRO A 198 3.65 11.19 16.27
N GLU A 199 3.89 12.27 16.99
CA GLU A 199 5.25 12.66 17.43
C GLU A 199 5.90 11.56 18.30
N ASP A 200 5.11 10.88 19.11
CA ASP A 200 5.55 9.78 19.97
C ASP A 200 5.88 8.50 19.21
N SER A 201 5.68 8.45 17.90
CA SER A 201 6.10 7.30 17.06
C SER A 201 7.58 7.36 16.66
N PHE A 202 8.28 8.51 16.90
CA PHE A 202 9.69 8.67 16.57
C PHE A 202 10.58 8.27 17.76
N HIS A 203 10.77 6.99 17.95
CA HIS A 203 11.66 6.41 18.96
C HIS A 203 12.22 5.05 18.46
N ILE A 204 13.17 4.47 19.21
CA ILE A 204 13.91 3.27 18.79
C ILE A 204 13.00 2.04 18.58
N ASP A 205 11.90 1.92 19.33
CA ASP A 205 10.92 0.85 19.16
C ASP A 205 9.76 1.24 18.22
N GLY A 206 9.90 2.38 17.52
CA GLY A 206 8.94 2.92 16.56
C GLY A 206 9.56 3.10 15.17
N LEU A 207 9.40 4.30 14.61
CA LEU A 207 9.81 4.61 13.23
C LEU A 207 11.26 5.12 13.12
N GLU A 208 11.92 5.47 14.24
CA GLU A 208 13.28 5.99 14.24
C GLU A 208 14.27 4.89 13.85
N PHE A 209 15.20 5.21 12.94
CA PHE A 209 16.29 4.34 12.50
C PHE A 209 17.53 5.20 12.16
N TYR A 210 18.54 5.19 13.06
CA TYR A 210 19.76 6.00 12.94
C TYR A 210 19.46 7.49 12.65
N ASP A 211 18.65 8.11 13.51
CA ASP A 211 18.20 9.51 13.42
C ASP A 211 17.35 9.82 12.16
N LYS A 212 16.89 8.82 11.44
CA LYS A 212 15.99 8.96 10.29
C LYS A 212 14.65 8.30 10.56
N LEU A 213 13.65 8.75 9.86
CA LEU A 213 12.35 8.08 9.76
C LEU A 213 12.47 6.94 8.75
N SER A 214 12.19 5.70 9.17
CA SER A 214 12.16 4.53 8.28
C SER A 214 10.73 4.02 8.08
N PHE A 215 10.27 4.03 6.84
CA PHE A 215 8.96 3.49 6.48
C PHE A 215 8.93 1.97 6.64
N LEU A 216 9.98 1.29 6.18
CA LEU A 216 10.06 -0.16 6.32
C LEU A 216 10.01 -0.58 7.78
N LYS A 217 10.79 0.09 8.66
CA LYS A 217 10.76 -0.19 10.09
C LYS A 217 9.37 0.01 10.69
N GLY A 218 8.66 1.08 10.29
CA GLY A 218 7.26 1.27 10.67
C GLY A 218 6.39 0.08 10.31
N GLY A 219 6.54 -0.45 9.10
CA GLY A 219 5.84 -1.65 8.69
C GLY A 219 6.21 -2.89 9.51
N LEU A 220 7.52 -3.08 9.81
CA LEU A 220 7.99 -4.19 10.64
C LEU A 220 7.40 -4.18 12.05
N ILE A 221 7.24 -3.00 12.64
CA ILE A 221 6.72 -2.82 14.01
C ILE A 221 5.20 -3.00 14.06
N PHE A 222 4.47 -2.48 13.08
CA PHE A 222 3.01 -2.41 13.12
C PHE A 222 2.29 -3.54 12.35
N ALA A 223 2.98 -4.29 11.48
CA ALA A 223 2.34 -5.39 10.74
C ALA A 223 2.02 -6.58 11.65
N SER A 224 0.90 -7.24 11.39
CA SER A 224 0.51 -8.47 12.09
C SER A 224 1.40 -9.66 11.72
N HIS A 225 1.82 -9.74 10.46
CA HIS A 225 2.69 -10.78 9.92
C HIS A 225 3.68 -10.21 8.91
N LEU A 226 4.85 -10.82 8.84
CA LEU A 226 5.92 -10.48 7.92
C LEU A 226 6.19 -11.65 6.99
N THR A 227 6.43 -11.36 5.73
CA THR A 227 6.84 -12.34 4.72
C THR A 227 7.97 -11.77 3.86
N THR A 228 8.69 -12.63 3.17
CA THR A 228 9.72 -12.26 2.21
C THR A 228 9.64 -13.17 0.99
N VAL A 229 10.23 -12.73 -0.12
CA VAL A 229 10.25 -13.45 -1.39
C VAL A 229 11.50 -14.31 -1.57
N SER A 230 12.43 -14.27 -0.62
CA SER A 230 13.69 -15.02 -0.64
C SER A 230 13.91 -15.75 0.68
N SER A 231 14.56 -16.91 0.61
CA SER A 231 14.99 -17.71 1.77
C SER A 231 16.38 -17.31 2.29
N THR A 232 17.05 -16.36 1.66
CA THR A 232 18.40 -15.87 2.01
C THR A 232 18.35 -14.40 2.40
#